data_8dd068771a09eb15fa96adb185dc43ca
#
_entry.id   8dd068771a09eb15fa96adb185dc43ca
#
_cell.length_a   1.000
_cell.length_b   1.000
_cell.length_c   1.000
_cell.angle_alpha   90.00
_cell.angle_beta   90.00
_cell.angle_gamma   90.00
#
_symmetry.space_group_name_H-M   'P 1'
#
loop_
_entity.id
_entity.type
_entity.pdbx_description
1 polymer ?
#
loop_
_entity_poly.entity_id
_entity_poly.type
_entity_poly.pdbx_seq_one_letter_code
_entity_poly.pdbx_strand_id
1 'polypeptide(L)'
;HGYNTDYDGFVFTLKHAGIYVSGKECIILGDGASSATVHVALEDLGAKSITHLSRKTAPLYTDAPNYYETAQIIINCTPIGMYPHNPANLIDIMQFSKLEGVVDLIYNPRRTVLLLQAEMMNIPYCDGLPFLVAQGVEAANHFQGESFGTKEIEQILRDMRREKENIILIGMPGVGKTTVGRAIGKEMGRTWFDVDHELEKEIGNVSTYITEQGEAAFREKEAEMIAKLGTQTGLVISTGGGCVTVPKN
;
A
#
# COMPACT_ATOMS: atom_id res chain seq x y z
N HIS A 1 -1.44 30.53 17.27
CA HIS A 1 -2.42 29.92 16.40
C HIS A 1 -2.13 28.43 16.30
N GLY A 2 -3.16 27.58 16.32
CA GLY A 2 -3.07 26.16 16.07
C GLY A 2 -3.55 25.85 14.66
N TYR A 3 -2.87 24.94 13.97
CA TYR A 3 -3.23 24.49 12.63
C TYR A 3 -3.36 22.98 12.63
N ASN A 4 -4.30 22.45 11.85
CA ASN A 4 -4.46 21.01 11.64
C ASN A 4 -4.06 20.65 10.21
N THR A 5 -2.79 20.32 10.03
CA THR A 5 -2.23 19.98 8.70
C THR A 5 -2.70 18.61 8.19
N ASP A 6 -3.22 17.74 9.07
CA ASP A 6 -3.84 16.47 8.67
C ASP A 6 -5.08 16.69 7.79
N TYR A 7 -5.85 17.77 8.04
CA TYR A 7 -7.00 18.12 7.23
C TYR A 7 -6.59 18.36 5.77
N ASP A 8 -5.62 19.25 5.57
CA ASP A 8 -5.12 19.59 4.23
C ASP A 8 -4.48 18.38 3.55
N GLY A 9 -3.74 17.59 4.31
CA GLY A 9 -3.15 16.32 3.86
C GLY A 9 -4.20 15.34 3.34
N PHE A 10 -5.33 15.20 4.04
CA PHE A 10 -6.40 14.30 3.62
C PHE A 10 -7.15 14.82 2.38
N VAL A 11 -7.45 16.11 2.34
CA VAL A 11 -8.06 16.74 1.16
C VAL A 11 -7.17 16.59 -0.08
N PHE A 12 -5.86 16.78 0.07
CA PHE A 12 -4.90 16.51 -1.00
C PHE A 12 -4.95 15.05 -1.45
N THR A 13 -4.98 14.10 -0.51
CA THR A 13 -5.01 12.66 -0.79
C THR A 13 -6.20 12.26 -1.65
N LEU A 14 -7.39 12.76 -1.33
CA LEU A 14 -8.60 12.51 -2.13
C LEU A 14 -8.46 13.05 -3.55
N LYS A 15 -7.97 14.28 -3.71
CA LYS A 15 -7.74 14.92 -5.03
C LYS A 15 -6.70 14.14 -5.84
N HIS A 16 -5.59 13.75 -5.21
CA HIS A 16 -4.51 12.97 -5.83
C HIS A 16 -5.00 11.61 -6.35
N ALA A 17 -5.90 10.97 -5.61
CA ALA A 17 -6.49 9.68 -5.97
C ALA A 17 -7.66 9.80 -6.98
N GLY A 18 -8.16 11.00 -7.24
CA GLY A 18 -9.37 11.20 -8.04
C GLY A 18 -10.64 10.67 -7.36
N ILE A 19 -10.66 10.62 -6.02
CA ILE A 19 -11.78 10.14 -5.22
C ILE A 19 -12.65 11.33 -4.82
N TYR A 20 -13.92 11.31 -5.22
CA TYR A 20 -14.92 12.35 -4.93
C TYR A 20 -15.90 11.85 -3.89
N VAL A 21 -16.08 12.62 -2.81
CA VAL A 21 -16.90 12.23 -1.64
C VAL A 21 -18.23 12.97 -1.55
N SER A 22 -18.42 14.04 -2.31
CA SER A 22 -19.65 14.83 -2.29
C SER A 22 -20.87 14.00 -2.67
N GLY A 23 -21.88 13.99 -1.80
CA GLY A 23 -23.10 13.20 -1.94
C GLY A 23 -22.94 11.70 -1.74
N LYS A 24 -21.76 11.21 -1.28
CA LYS A 24 -21.48 9.80 -1.08
C LYS A 24 -21.67 9.35 0.36
N GLU A 25 -22.01 8.07 0.54
CA GLU A 25 -22.02 7.42 1.84
C GLU A 25 -20.63 6.88 2.16
N CYS A 26 -20.02 7.42 3.21
CA CYS A 26 -18.64 7.17 3.58
C CYS A 26 -18.55 6.34 4.88
N ILE A 27 -17.63 5.40 4.92
CA ILE A 27 -17.24 4.66 6.12
C ILE A 27 -15.83 5.05 6.53
N ILE A 28 -15.63 5.39 7.78
CA ILE A 28 -14.34 5.57 8.42
C ILE A 28 -14.09 4.36 9.32
N LEU A 29 -12.99 3.66 9.09
CA LEU A 29 -12.52 2.61 9.98
C LEU A 29 -11.63 3.23 11.07
N GLY A 30 -12.09 3.21 12.31
CA GLY A 30 -11.42 3.77 13.47
C GLY A 30 -12.16 4.93 14.12
N ASP A 31 -11.74 5.24 15.36
CA ASP A 31 -12.33 6.26 16.24
C ASP A 31 -11.25 7.13 16.91
N GLY A 32 -10.05 7.21 16.34
CA GLY A 32 -8.92 7.99 16.83
C GLY A 32 -8.88 9.43 16.31
N ALA A 33 -7.77 10.14 16.59
CA ALA A 33 -7.59 11.55 16.21
C ALA A 33 -7.65 11.75 14.69
N SER A 34 -6.97 10.90 13.89
CA SER A 34 -7.01 11.00 12.44
C SER A 34 -8.42 10.78 11.88
N SER A 35 -9.21 9.86 12.50
CA SER A 35 -10.60 9.64 12.06
C SER A 35 -11.49 10.84 12.34
N ALA A 36 -11.25 11.58 13.42
CA ALA A 36 -11.96 12.82 13.72
C ALA A 36 -11.66 13.92 12.68
N THR A 37 -10.40 14.08 12.30
CA THR A 37 -10.00 15.03 11.24
C THR A 37 -10.59 14.64 9.88
N VAL A 38 -10.53 13.36 9.53
CA VAL A 38 -11.13 12.82 8.29
C VAL A 38 -12.65 13.05 8.26
N HIS A 39 -13.32 12.85 9.41
CA HIS A 39 -14.76 13.12 9.53
C HIS A 39 -15.10 14.56 9.16
N VAL A 40 -14.43 15.53 9.78
CA VAL A 40 -14.65 16.96 9.47
C VAL A 40 -14.38 17.28 8.00
N ALA A 41 -13.30 16.74 7.45
CA ALA A 41 -12.98 16.95 6.03
C ALA A 41 -14.06 16.36 5.10
N LEU A 42 -14.62 15.19 5.42
CA LEU A 42 -15.70 14.58 4.65
C LEU A 42 -17.00 15.41 4.75
N GLU A 43 -17.33 15.94 5.95
CA GLU A 43 -18.48 16.86 6.11
C GLU A 43 -18.33 18.11 5.25
N ASP A 44 -17.17 18.78 5.33
CA ASP A 44 -16.88 20.01 4.57
C ASP A 44 -16.87 19.76 3.07
N LEU A 45 -16.48 18.56 2.62
CA LEU A 45 -16.52 18.16 1.22
C LEU A 45 -17.89 17.65 0.76
N GLY A 46 -18.90 17.68 1.64
CA GLY A 46 -20.28 17.40 1.33
C GLY A 46 -20.63 15.92 1.22
N ALA A 47 -20.00 15.04 2.00
CA ALA A 47 -20.43 13.66 2.12
C ALA A 47 -21.91 13.56 2.56
N LYS A 48 -22.67 12.62 1.99
CA LYS A 48 -24.10 12.43 2.30
C LYS A 48 -24.30 11.87 3.72
N SER A 49 -23.46 10.93 4.10
CA SER A 49 -23.42 10.33 5.43
C SER A 49 -22.04 9.81 5.75
N ILE A 50 -21.68 9.81 7.03
CA ILE A 50 -20.40 9.35 7.52
C ILE A 50 -20.64 8.41 8.69
N THR A 51 -20.18 7.17 8.55
CA THR A 51 -20.29 6.14 9.59
C THR A 51 -18.91 5.74 10.07
N HIS A 52 -18.69 5.76 11.38
CA HIS A 52 -17.47 5.22 11.98
C HIS A 52 -17.70 3.77 12.38
N LEU A 53 -16.86 2.86 11.89
CA LEU A 53 -16.77 1.50 12.42
C LEU A 53 -15.56 1.40 13.34
N SER A 54 -15.77 0.89 14.57
CA SER A 54 -14.71 0.84 15.56
C SER A 54 -14.65 -0.50 16.33
N ARG A 55 -13.68 -0.64 17.23
CA ARG A 55 -13.56 -1.84 18.07
C ARG A 55 -14.43 -1.82 19.30
N LYS A 56 -14.75 -0.61 19.82
CA LYS A 56 -15.34 -0.43 21.15
C LYS A 56 -16.65 0.32 21.13
N THR A 57 -16.84 1.19 20.17
CA THR A 57 -18.00 2.07 20.06
C THR A 57 -18.83 1.64 18.85
N ALA A 58 -20.10 1.37 19.06
CA ALA A 58 -21.00 0.99 17.95
C ALA A 58 -21.22 2.17 16.98
N PRO A 59 -21.31 1.90 15.67
CA PRO A 59 -21.24 0.58 15.03
C PRO A 59 -19.85 -0.06 15.11
N LEU A 60 -19.81 -1.37 15.29
CA LEU A 60 -18.57 -2.15 15.34
C LEU A 60 -18.13 -2.58 13.93
N TYR A 61 -16.87 -3.05 13.78
CA TYR A 61 -16.42 -3.64 12.50
C TYR A 61 -17.28 -4.81 12.06
N THR A 62 -17.87 -5.57 13.00
CA THR A 62 -18.81 -6.67 12.74
C THR A 62 -20.14 -6.20 12.15
N ASP A 63 -20.44 -4.91 12.23
CA ASP A 63 -21.66 -4.32 11.68
C ASP A 63 -21.48 -3.87 10.21
N ALA A 64 -20.29 -4.05 9.63
CA ALA A 64 -20.00 -3.75 8.23
C ALA A 64 -21.02 -4.32 7.23
N PRO A 65 -21.59 -5.53 7.44
CA PRO A 65 -22.65 -6.07 6.56
C PRO A 65 -23.85 -5.16 6.38
N ASN A 66 -24.18 -4.31 7.33
CA ASN A 66 -25.30 -3.37 7.24
C ASN A 66 -25.10 -2.28 6.16
N TYR A 67 -23.89 -2.13 5.65
CA TYR A 67 -23.46 -1.08 4.73
C TYR A 67 -23.03 -1.61 3.35
N TYR A 68 -23.06 -2.93 3.11
CA TYR A 68 -22.60 -3.54 1.85
C TYR A 68 -23.29 -3.00 0.61
N GLU A 69 -24.56 -2.61 0.73
CA GLU A 69 -25.38 -2.13 -0.38
C GLU A 69 -25.42 -0.59 -0.49
N THR A 70 -24.77 0.14 0.43
CA THR A 70 -24.92 1.61 0.49
C THR A 70 -23.60 2.35 0.47
N ALA A 71 -22.56 1.87 1.14
CA ALA A 71 -21.30 2.56 1.26
C ALA A 71 -20.58 2.64 -0.09
N GLN A 72 -20.08 3.84 -0.39
CA GLN A 72 -19.42 4.16 -1.64
C GLN A 72 -17.94 4.49 -1.43
N ILE A 73 -17.55 4.99 -0.26
CA ILE A 73 -16.17 5.33 0.06
C ILE A 73 -15.80 4.71 1.41
N ILE A 74 -14.62 4.09 1.47
CA ILE A 74 -14.07 3.54 2.71
C ILE A 74 -12.71 4.18 2.98
N ILE A 75 -12.51 4.67 4.21
CA ILE A 75 -11.27 5.28 4.67
C ILE A 75 -10.74 4.52 5.89
N ASN A 76 -9.56 3.93 5.81
CA ASN A 76 -8.90 3.31 6.95
C ASN A 76 -8.03 4.33 7.71
N CYS A 77 -8.46 4.67 8.92
CA CYS A 77 -7.73 5.51 9.87
C CYS A 77 -7.12 4.70 11.02
N THR A 78 -7.01 3.37 10.89
CA THR A 78 -6.44 2.49 11.90
C THR A 78 -5.02 2.04 11.53
N PRO A 79 -4.23 1.56 12.49
CA PRO A 79 -2.93 0.95 12.18
C PRO A 79 -3.03 -0.52 11.73
N ILE A 80 -4.24 -1.08 11.53
CA ILE A 80 -4.41 -2.49 11.14
C ILE A 80 -4.02 -2.68 9.69
N GLY A 81 -3.06 -3.55 9.46
CA GLY A 81 -2.42 -3.75 8.15
C GLY A 81 -1.07 -3.06 8.00
N MET A 82 -0.64 -2.26 9.01
CA MET A 82 0.66 -1.60 9.03
C MET A 82 1.77 -2.58 9.44
N TYR A 83 2.95 -2.44 8.83
CA TYR A 83 4.14 -3.19 9.24
C TYR A 83 4.49 -2.92 10.73
N PRO A 84 4.92 -3.92 11.52
CA PRO A 84 5.22 -5.32 11.13
C PRO A 84 4.01 -6.28 11.21
N HIS A 85 2.81 -5.81 11.59
CA HIS A 85 1.61 -6.65 11.81
C HIS A 85 0.75 -6.77 10.55
N ASN A 86 1.39 -7.09 9.43
CA ASN A 86 0.76 -7.36 8.16
C ASN A 86 1.08 -8.81 7.69
N PRO A 87 0.20 -9.44 6.86
CA PRO A 87 -1.07 -8.91 6.40
C PRO A 87 -2.15 -8.94 7.49
N ALA A 88 -2.99 -7.89 7.54
CA ALA A 88 -4.18 -7.85 8.38
C ALA A 88 -5.25 -6.96 7.72
N ASN A 89 -6.52 -7.28 7.94
CA ASN A 89 -7.65 -6.53 7.45
C ASN A 89 -8.77 -6.50 8.49
N LEU A 90 -9.55 -5.43 8.51
CA LEU A 90 -10.68 -5.24 9.44
C LEU A 90 -12.00 -5.71 8.86
N ILE A 91 -12.17 -5.51 7.55
CA ILE A 91 -13.40 -5.81 6.82
C ILE A 91 -13.04 -6.33 5.43
N ASP A 92 -13.88 -7.15 4.85
CA ASP A 92 -13.76 -7.60 3.48
C ASP A 92 -14.52 -6.64 2.55
N ILE A 93 -13.79 -5.76 1.85
CA ILE A 93 -14.41 -4.77 0.96
C ILE A 93 -14.96 -5.38 -0.34
N MET A 94 -14.60 -6.61 -0.67
CA MET A 94 -15.15 -7.32 -1.82
C MET A 94 -16.68 -7.55 -1.72
N GLN A 95 -17.24 -7.40 -0.52
CA GLN A 95 -18.68 -7.55 -0.26
C GLN A 95 -19.48 -6.27 -0.55
N PHE A 96 -18.82 -5.13 -0.75
CA PHE A 96 -19.48 -3.84 -0.95
C PHE A 96 -19.83 -3.61 -2.42
N SER A 97 -21.11 -3.72 -2.76
CA SER A 97 -21.58 -3.68 -4.15
C SER A 97 -21.51 -2.29 -4.81
N LYS A 98 -21.45 -1.23 -4.02
CA LYS A 98 -21.44 0.17 -4.50
C LYS A 98 -20.15 0.92 -4.22
N LEU A 99 -19.09 0.22 -3.82
CA LEU A 99 -17.83 0.86 -3.48
C LEU A 99 -17.19 1.50 -4.72
N GLU A 100 -16.86 2.78 -4.60
CA GLU A 100 -16.32 3.62 -5.66
C GLU A 100 -14.90 4.16 -5.35
N GLY A 101 -14.44 4.02 -4.10
CA GLY A 101 -13.11 4.47 -3.72
C GLY A 101 -12.67 4.03 -2.32
N VAL A 102 -11.37 3.84 -2.16
CA VAL A 102 -10.75 3.41 -0.90
C VAL A 102 -9.52 4.26 -0.60
N VAL A 103 -9.43 4.76 0.62
CA VAL A 103 -8.22 5.42 1.14
C VAL A 103 -7.73 4.65 2.36
N ASP A 104 -6.44 4.34 2.38
CA ASP A 104 -5.80 3.77 3.56
C ASP A 104 -4.71 4.74 4.03
N LEU A 105 -4.81 5.27 5.26
CA LEU A 105 -3.80 6.18 5.78
C LEU A 105 -2.47 5.48 6.13
N ILE A 106 -2.40 4.17 5.97
CA ILE A 106 -1.17 3.40 6.08
C ILE A 106 -0.31 3.64 4.83
N TYR A 107 0.96 4.00 5.03
CA TYR A 107 1.93 4.18 3.95
C TYR A 107 3.01 3.08 3.93
N ASN A 108 3.10 2.26 4.98
CA ASN A 108 4.04 1.14 5.05
C ASN A 108 3.37 -0.11 5.68
N PRO A 109 3.08 -1.15 4.88
CA PRO A 109 3.35 -1.26 3.44
C PRO A 109 2.44 -0.34 2.61
N ARG A 110 2.87 -0.02 1.38
CA ARG A 110 2.04 0.75 0.42
C ARG A 110 0.81 -0.02 -0.07
N ARG A 111 0.89 -1.34 -0.11
CA ARG A 111 -0.18 -2.24 -0.57
C ARG A 111 -0.66 -3.07 0.62
N THR A 112 -1.56 -2.52 1.40
CA THR A 112 -2.28 -3.26 2.44
C THR A 112 -3.29 -4.23 1.82
N VAL A 113 -3.78 -5.19 2.58
CA VAL A 113 -4.84 -6.11 2.11
C VAL A 113 -6.05 -5.34 1.61
N LEU A 114 -6.42 -4.26 2.30
CA LEU A 114 -7.52 -3.38 1.92
C LEU A 114 -7.31 -2.79 0.51
N LEU A 115 -6.12 -2.25 0.23
CA LEU A 115 -5.80 -1.66 -1.09
C LEU A 115 -5.63 -2.72 -2.18
N LEU A 116 -5.12 -3.92 -1.85
CA LEU A 116 -5.08 -5.03 -2.79
C LEU A 116 -6.48 -5.47 -3.23
N GLN A 117 -7.44 -5.51 -2.31
CA GLN A 117 -8.84 -5.78 -2.65
C GLN A 117 -9.43 -4.68 -3.55
N ALA A 118 -9.15 -3.39 -3.27
CA ALA A 118 -9.60 -2.28 -4.12
C ALA A 118 -9.02 -2.37 -5.54
N GLU A 119 -7.73 -2.75 -5.66
CA GLU A 119 -7.09 -3.00 -6.95
C GLU A 119 -7.77 -4.15 -7.71
N MET A 120 -8.09 -5.27 -7.03
CA MET A 120 -8.82 -6.39 -7.64
C MET A 120 -10.23 -6.00 -8.11
N MET A 121 -10.89 -5.08 -7.41
CA MET A 121 -12.19 -4.52 -7.78
C MET A 121 -12.09 -3.48 -8.91
N ASN A 122 -10.86 -3.09 -9.29
CA ASN A 122 -10.59 -2.04 -10.29
C ASN A 122 -11.28 -0.70 -9.96
N ILE A 123 -11.26 -0.32 -8.69
CA ILE A 123 -11.76 0.97 -8.21
C ILE A 123 -10.60 1.87 -7.78
N PRO A 124 -10.77 3.21 -7.80
CA PRO A 124 -9.77 4.17 -7.30
C PRO A 124 -9.37 3.88 -5.85
N TYR A 125 -8.07 3.92 -5.58
CA TYR A 125 -7.56 3.76 -4.22
C TYR A 125 -6.30 4.60 -4.00
N CYS A 126 -5.99 4.89 -2.74
CA CYS A 126 -4.79 5.61 -2.35
C CYS A 126 -4.21 5.08 -1.03
N ASP A 127 -2.87 4.94 -1.00
CA ASP A 127 -2.11 4.70 0.23
C ASP A 127 -1.92 6.00 1.04
N GLY A 128 -1.39 5.89 2.26
CA GLY A 128 -1.19 7.02 3.17
C GLY A 128 0.01 7.91 2.85
N LEU A 129 0.81 7.62 1.81
CA LEU A 129 1.99 8.42 1.50
C LEU A 129 1.63 9.85 1.05
N PRO A 130 0.64 10.09 0.17
CA PRO A 130 0.20 11.43 -0.16
C PRO A 130 -0.27 12.23 1.06
N PHE A 131 -1.00 11.60 1.97
CA PHE A 131 -1.40 12.20 3.24
C PHE A 131 -0.19 12.64 4.07
N LEU A 132 0.77 11.75 4.28
CA LEU A 132 1.98 12.01 5.05
C LEU A 132 2.80 13.17 4.47
N VAL A 133 2.99 13.20 3.16
CA VAL A 133 3.79 14.24 2.48
C VAL A 133 3.07 15.58 2.48
N ALA A 134 1.79 15.59 2.13
CA ALA A 134 1.04 16.84 2.02
C ALA A 134 0.89 17.55 3.38
N GLN A 135 0.58 16.81 4.45
CA GLN A 135 0.51 17.40 5.80
C GLN A 135 1.89 17.92 6.27
N GLY A 136 2.99 17.24 5.88
CA GLY A 136 4.34 17.68 6.21
C GLY A 136 4.73 18.95 5.47
N VAL A 137 4.37 19.09 4.20
CA VAL A 137 4.60 20.29 3.39
C VAL A 137 3.78 21.45 3.95
N GLU A 138 2.52 21.23 4.33
CA GLU A 138 1.69 22.27 4.94
C GLU A 138 2.24 22.74 6.29
N ALA A 139 2.74 21.81 7.10
CA ALA A 139 3.44 22.15 8.33
C ALA A 139 4.69 23.02 8.05
N ALA A 140 5.48 22.67 7.03
CA ALA A 140 6.64 23.47 6.62
C ALA A 140 6.25 24.89 6.17
N ASN A 141 5.15 25.03 5.41
CA ASN A 141 4.60 26.32 5.02
C ASN A 141 4.33 27.20 6.24
N HIS A 142 3.67 26.65 7.26
CA HIS A 142 3.39 27.38 8.50
C HIS A 142 4.64 27.77 9.30
N PHE A 143 5.63 26.87 9.40
CA PHE A 143 6.85 27.12 10.19
C PHE A 143 7.83 28.06 9.48
N GLN A 144 7.94 27.97 8.17
CA GLN A 144 8.95 28.71 7.41
C GLN A 144 8.40 29.98 6.76
N GLY A 145 7.07 30.18 6.76
CA GLY A 145 6.42 31.27 6.05
C GLY A 145 6.55 31.15 4.54
N GLU A 146 6.77 29.93 4.03
CA GLU A 146 6.86 29.62 2.61
C GLU A 146 5.49 29.23 2.04
N SER A 147 5.44 29.03 0.74
CA SER A 147 4.20 28.65 0.05
C SER A 147 4.49 27.54 -0.97
N PHE A 148 4.91 26.40 -0.45
CA PHE A 148 5.04 25.18 -1.25
C PHE A 148 3.65 24.65 -1.59
N GLY A 149 3.47 24.20 -2.83
CA GLY A 149 2.16 23.75 -3.31
C GLY A 149 2.17 22.31 -3.83
N THR A 150 1.16 21.99 -4.63
CA THR A 150 0.96 20.65 -5.22
C THR A 150 2.20 20.15 -5.98
N LYS A 151 2.93 21.03 -6.67
CA LYS A 151 4.10 20.64 -7.46
C LYS A 151 5.23 20.09 -6.59
N GLU A 152 5.49 20.72 -5.46
CA GLU A 152 6.52 20.29 -4.50
C GLU A 152 6.09 18.99 -3.82
N ILE A 153 4.82 18.86 -3.42
CA ILE A 153 4.26 17.63 -2.86
C ILE A 153 4.45 16.47 -3.86
N GLU A 154 4.05 16.66 -5.12
CA GLU A 154 4.19 15.64 -6.16
C GLU A 154 5.66 15.27 -6.44
N GLN A 155 6.57 16.23 -6.35
CA GLN A 155 8.00 15.95 -6.48
C GLN A 155 8.51 15.07 -5.33
N ILE A 156 8.20 15.43 -4.09
CA ILE A 156 8.58 14.66 -2.90
C ILE A 156 7.99 13.25 -2.96
N LEU A 157 6.72 13.12 -3.38
CA LEU A 157 6.08 11.81 -3.56
C LEU A 157 6.83 10.94 -4.57
N ARG A 158 7.21 11.49 -5.73
CA ARG A 158 8.00 10.76 -6.72
C ARG A 158 9.33 10.30 -6.17
N ASP A 159 10.04 11.17 -5.46
CA ASP A 159 11.35 10.88 -4.91
C ASP A 159 11.27 9.80 -3.81
N MET A 160 10.33 9.93 -2.87
CA MET A 160 10.09 8.93 -1.82
C MET A 160 9.67 7.58 -2.39
N ARG A 161 8.79 7.57 -3.39
CA ARG A 161 8.39 6.33 -4.08
C ARG A 161 9.59 5.69 -4.75
N ARG A 162 10.36 6.49 -5.48
CA ARG A 162 11.56 6.01 -6.18
C ARG A 162 12.59 5.40 -5.22
N GLU A 163 12.75 5.92 -4.01
CA GLU A 163 13.66 5.38 -3.00
C GLU A 163 13.15 4.08 -2.36
N LYS A 164 11.85 3.97 -2.15
CA LYS A 164 11.23 2.87 -1.39
C LYS A 164 10.76 1.70 -2.24
N GLU A 165 10.44 1.91 -3.50
CA GLU A 165 9.97 0.85 -4.39
C GLU A 165 11.09 -0.14 -4.73
N ASN A 166 10.76 -1.43 -4.70
CA ASN A 166 11.64 -2.47 -5.20
C ASN A 166 11.60 -2.50 -6.73
N ILE A 167 12.75 -2.74 -7.35
CA ILE A 167 12.86 -2.99 -8.78
C ILE A 167 12.93 -4.51 -8.96
N ILE A 168 11.91 -5.08 -9.57
CA ILE A 168 11.82 -6.53 -9.78
C ILE A 168 12.07 -6.85 -11.25
N LEU A 169 13.10 -7.66 -11.52
CA LEU A 169 13.45 -8.12 -12.85
C LEU A 169 12.85 -9.50 -13.10
N ILE A 170 11.89 -9.57 -13.99
CA ILE A 170 11.22 -10.80 -14.42
C ILE A 170 11.62 -11.14 -15.85
N GLY A 171 11.49 -12.40 -16.24
CA GLY A 171 11.75 -12.86 -17.61
C GLY A 171 12.33 -14.27 -17.65
N MET A 172 12.46 -14.82 -18.85
CA MET A 172 12.94 -16.18 -19.08
C MET A 172 14.37 -16.41 -18.57
N PRO A 173 14.77 -17.67 -18.32
CA PRO A 173 16.16 -18.00 -18.02
C PRO A 173 17.09 -17.49 -19.12
N GLY A 174 18.28 -16.99 -18.74
CA GLY A 174 19.31 -16.56 -19.69
C GLY A 174 19.13 -15.17 -20.32
N VAL A 175 18.01 -14.44 -20.07
CA VAL A 175 17.80 -13.09 -20.65
C VAL A 175 18.65 -11.98 -20.02
N GLY A 176 19.50 -12.31 -19.05
CA GLY A 176 20.44 -11.34 -18.44
C GLY A 176 19.92 -10.62 -17.18
N LYS A 177 18.85 -11.09 -16.52
CA LYS A 177 18.30 -10.48 -15.28
C LYS A 177 19.37 -10.24 -14.22
N THR A 178 20.18 -11.25 -13.91
CA THR A 178 21.30 -11.17 -12.96
C THR A 178 22.30 -10.07 -13.31
N THR A 179 22.68 -9.97 -14.59
CA THR A 179 23.65 -8.97 -15.08
C THR A 179 23.05 -7.56 -14.99
N VAL A 180 21.82 -7.39 -15.46
CA VAL A 180 21.11 -6.10 -15.44
C VAL A 180 20.80 -5.69 -14.00
N GLY A 181 20.33 -6.62 -13.17
CA GLY A 181 20.02 -6.36 -11.76
C GLY A 181 21.23 -5.86 -10.96
N ARG A 182 22.37 -6.52 -11.16
CA ARG A 182 23.63 -6.09 -10.53
C ARG A 182 24.07 -4.69 -11.01
N ALA A 183 23.93 -4.39 -12.29
CA ALA A 183 24.27 -3.09 -12.85
C ALA A 183 23.35 -1.99 -12.30
N ILE A 184 22.03 -2.21 -12.26
CA ILE A 184 21.06 -1.28 -11.68
C ILE A 184 21.34 -1.06 -10.19
N GLY A 185 21.58 -2.13 -9.42
CA GLY A 185 21.90 -2.04 -8.00
C GLY A 185 23.12 -1.15 -7.75
N LYS A 186 24.18 -1.35 -8.52
CA LYS A 186 25.40 -0.53 -8.44
C LYS A 186 25.14 0.93 -8.81
N GLU A 187 24.47 1.20 -9.91
CA GLU A 187 24.20 2.55 -10.41
C GLU A 187 23.31 3.35 -9.46
N MET A 188 22.30 2.70 -8.88
CA MET A 188 21.35 3.34 -7.98
C MET A 188 21.74 3.29 -6.50
N GLY A 189 22.88 2.68 -6.16
CA GLY A 189 23.29 2.48 -4.75
C GLY A 189 22.35 1.57 -3.96
N ARG A 190 21.66 0.64 -4.62
CA ARG A 190 20.67 -0.27 -4.00
C ARG A 190 21.25 -1.66 -3.79
N THR A 191 20.78 -2.32 -2.72
CA THR A 191 21.11 -3.73 -2.52
C THR A 191 20.42 -4.57 -3.60
N TRP A 192 21.22 -5.38 -4.29
CA TRP A 192 20.74 -6.32 -5.29
C TRP A 192 20.69 -7.74 -4.73
N PHE A 193 19.60 -8.45 -5.02
CA PHE A 193 19.40 -9.86 -4.72
C PHE A 193 19.07 -10.65 -5.98
N ASP A 194 19.63 -11.85 -6.07
CA ASP A 194 19.23 -12.87 -7.04
C ASP A 194 18.51 -13.97 -6.31
N VAL A 195 17.24 -14.20 -6.61
CA VAL A 195 16.39 -15.15 -5.88
C VAL A 195 16.95 -16.57 -6.00
N ASP A 196 17.42 -16.98 -7.18
CA ASP A 196 18.00 -18.30 -7.40
C ASP A 196 19.25 -18.49 -6.52
N HIS A 197 20.11 -17.49 -6.44
CA HIS A 197 21.31 -17.51 -5.60
C HIS A 197 21.01 -17.54 -4.09
N GLU A 198 20.00 -16.76 -3.65
CA GLU A 198 19.59 -16.77 -2.23
C GLU A 198 18.94 -18.11 -1.85
N LEU A 199 18.17 -18.72 -2.76
CA LEU A 199 17.61 -20.05 -2.55
C LEU A 199 18.72 -21.11 -2.45
N GLU A 200 19.74 -21.06 -3.32
CA GLU A 200 20.87 -22.01 -3.25
C GLU A 200 21.59 -21.96 -1.90
N LYS A 201 21.64 -20.82 -1.22
CA LYS A 201 22.20 -20.74 0.14
C LYS A 201 21.36 -21.46 1.19
N GLU A 202 20.04 -21.51 1.00
CA GLU A 202 19.12 -22.14 1.95
C GLU A 202 18.91 -23.63 1.70
N ILE A 203 18.77 -24.03 0.42
CA ILE A 203 18.38 -25.41 0.04
C ILE A 203 19.52 -26.22 -0.63
N GLY A 204 20.67 -25.59 -0.88
CA GLY A 204 21.75 -26.19 -1.66
C GLY A 204 21.47 -26.17 -3.16
N ASN A 205 22.03 -27.14 -3.90
CA ASN A 205 21.88 -27.20 -5.35
C ASN A 205 20.42 -27.39 -5.77
N VAL A 206 19.88 -26.46 -6.56
CA VAL A 206 18.47 -26.44 -6.99
C VAL A 206 18.08 -27.73 -7.74
N SER A 207 18.94 -28.22 -8.64
CA SER A 207 18.63 -29.43 -9.41
C SER A 207 18.53 -30.67 -8.51
N THR A 208 19.39 -30.78 -7.54
CA THR A 208 19.36 -31.87 -6.54
C THR A 208 18.08 -31.74 -5.70
N TYR A 209 17.78 -30.58 -5.21
CA TYR A 209 16.57 -30.32 -4.41
C TYR A 209 15.28 -30.69 -5.17
N ILE A 210 15.17 -30.27 -6.44
CA ILE A 210 14.01 -30.63 -7.29
C ILE A 210 13.91 -32.15 -7.49
N THR A 211 15.05 -32.82 -7.68
CA THR A 211 15.07 -34.28 -7.84
C THR A 211 14.59 -35.00 -6.60
N GLU A 212 14.97 -34.52 -5.41
CA GLU A 212 14.69 -35.19 -4.12
C GLU A 212 13.31 -34.82 -3.55
N GLN A 213 12.91 -33.55 -3.67
CA GLN A 213 11.71 -32.99 -3.02
C GLN A 213 10.58 -32.64 -4.01
N GLY A 214 10.88 -32.61 -5.30
CA GLY A 214 9.93 -32.26 -6.35
C GLY A 214 9.86 -30.78 -6.67
N GLU A 215 9.38 -30.48 -7.89
CA GLU A 215 9.26 -29.10 -8.37
C GLU A 215 8.28 -28.27 -7.53
N ALA A 216 7.19 -28.85 -7.04
CA ALA A 216 6.20 -28.15 -6.21
C ALA A 216 6.83 -27.61 -4.92
N ALA A 217 7.64 -28.41 -4.22
CA ALA A 217 8.35 -27.97 -3.01
C ALA A 217 9.36 -26.85 -3.32
N PHE A 218 10.05 -26.90 -4.47
CA PHE A 218 10.93 -25.82 -4.91
C PHE A 218 10.13 -24.53 -5.13
N ARG A 219 8.96 -24.58 -5.80
CA ARG A 219 8.12 -23.41 -6.03
C ARG A 219 7.58 -22.79 -4.74
N GLU A 220 7.34 -23.60 -3.72
CA GLU A 220 6.99 -23.07 -2.40
C GLU A 220 8.15 -22.30 -1.78
N LYS A 221 9.36 -22.83 -1.85
CA LYS A 221 10.57 -22.14 -1.36
C LYS A 221 10.86 -20.84 -2.13
N GLU A 222 10.68 -20.87 -3.45
CA GLU A 222 10.78 -19.67 -4.28
C GLU A 222 9.78 -18.59 -3.85
N ALA A 223 8.51 -18.95 -3.62
CA ALA A 223 7.47 -18.04 -3.16
C ALA A 223 7.76 -17.50 -1.74
N GLU A 224 8.23 -18.34 -0.81
CA GLU A 224 8.64 -17.90 0.53
C GLU A 224 9.78 -16.87 0.46
N MET A 225 10.78 -17.10 -0.38
CA MET A 225 11.91 -16.18 -0.59
C MET A 225 11.44 -14.84 -1.19
N ILE A 226 10.59 -14.88 -2.23
CA ILE A 226 10.02 -13.68 -2.85
C ILE A 226 9.20 -12.88 -1.82
N ALA A 227 8.35 -13.54 -1.04
CA ALA A 227 7.59 -12.90 0.02
C ALA A 227 8.50 -12.24 1.07
N LYS A 228 9.55 -12.92 1.51
CA LYS A 228 10.56 -12.39 2.46
C LYS A 228 11.26 -11.15 1.91
N LEU A 229 11.69 -11.16 0.65
CA LEU A 229 12.30 -10.00 0.00
C LEU A 229 11.29 -8.87 -0.23
N GLY A 230 10.04 -9.21 -0.53
CA GLY A 230 8.94 -8.26 -0.72
C GLY A 230 8.57 -7.44 0.53
N THR A 231 8.95 -7.92 1.74
CA THR A 231 8.78 -7.13 2.97
C THR A 231 9.81 -6.01 3.14
N GLN A 232 10.90 -6.04 2.35
CA GLN A 232 11.94 -5.03 2.35
C GLN A 232 11.67 -3.99 1.27
N THR A 233 12.33 -2.84 1.34
CA THR A 233 12.13 -1.72 0.43
C THR A 233 13.44 -1.26 -0.19
N GLY A 234 13.37 -0.65 -1.39
CA GLY A 234 14.53 -0.08 -2.06
C GLY A 234 15.50 -1.11 -2.65
N LEU A 235 15.04 -2.34 -2.85
CA LEU A 235 15.86 -3.42 -3.40
C LEU A 235 15.81 -3.47 -4.93
N VAL A 236 16.81 -4.12 -5.52
CA VAL A 236 16.77 -4.66 -6.88
C VAL A 236 16.74 -6.19 -6.75
N ILE A 237 15.71 -6.83 -7.30
CA ILE A 237 15.47 -8.27 -7.16
C ILE A 237 15.43 -8.91 -8.54
N SER A 238 16.36 -9.82 -8.81
CA SER A 238 16.33 -10.68 -9.99
C SER A 238 15.63 -11.99 -9.63
N THR A 239 14.50 -12.27 -10.29
CA THR A 239 13.70 -13.48 -10.00
C THR A 239 14.14 -14.68 -10.83
N GLY A 240 13.78 -15.88 -10.38
CA GLY A 240 13.85 -17.10 -11.19
C GLY A 240 12.95 -17.01 -12.43
N GLY A 241 13.31 -17.73 -13.48
CA GLY A 241 12.58 -17.68 -14.77
C GLY A 241 11.12 -18.13 -14.69
N GLY A 242 10.81 -19.00 -13.72
CA GLY A 242 9.47 -19.56 -13.51
C GLY A 242 8.61 -18.84 -12.48
N CYS A 243 9.12 -17.82 -11.80
CA CYS A 243 8.40 -17.18 -10.68
C CYS A 243 7.04 -16.59 -11.09
N VAL A 244 6.92 -16.09 -12.32
CA VAL A 244 5.68 -15.49 -12.86
C VAL A 244 4.59 -16.52 -13.19
N THR A 245 4.89 -17.81 -13.15
CA THR A 245 3.91 -18.88 -13.39
C THR A 245 3.14 -19.27 -12.13
N VAL A 246 3.56 -18.77 -10.98
CA VAL A 246 2.94 -19.04 -9.68
C VAL A 246 2.08 -17.85 -9.26
N PRO A 247 0.73 -17.98 -9.22
CA PRO A 247 -0.19 -16.86 -8.99
C PRO A 247 0.00 -16.12 -7.66
N LYS A 248 0.61 -16.75 -6.67
CA LYS A 248 0.85 -16.15 -5.34
C LYS A 248 2.15 -15.35 -5.22
N ASN A 249 2.99 -15.33 -6.27
CA ASN A 249 4.24 -14.53 -6.31
C ASN A 249 3.98 -13.07 -6.83
#